data_e7791126048131193748d4caea46fdeb
#
_entry.id   e7791126048131193748d4caea46fdeb
#
_cell.length_a   1.000
_cell.length_b   1.000
_cell.length_c   1.000
_cell.angle_alpha   90.00
_cell.angle_beta   90.00
_cell.angle_gamma   90.00
#
_symmetry.space_group_name_H-M   'P 1'
#
loop_
_entity.id
_entity.type
_entity.pdbx_description
1 polymer ?
#
loop_
_entity_poly.entity_id
_entity_poly.type
_entity_poly.pdbx_seq_one_letter_code
_entity_poly.pdbx_strand_id
1 'polypeptide(L)'
;GVSLAVMREAIIMQMTWPGAPTLYYGDEAGLCGFTDPDNRRTYPWGRENRDLINFYREMIQIHRKSLALRKGSIKMLKAEPDLLAYGRFWGNEQIVVIINNSDHLKEVRVPVWQAEVAEGHNMARVMYSYEDGYIGEFEEYIVKEGNISLMMGKKSAIVLKNKKW
;
A
#
# COMPACT_ATOMS: atom_id res chain seq x y z
N GLY A 1 -15.46 -4.39 14.74
CA GLY A 1 -14.61 -3.37 14.11
C GLY A 1 -13.95 -3.91 12.87
N VAL A 2 -13.43 -3.06 12.00
CA VAL A 2 -12.64 -3.47 10.83
C VAL A 2 -11.35 -4.13 11.33
N SER A 3 -10.90 -5.21 10.68
CA SER A 3 -9.64 -5.86 11.05
C SER A 3 -8.45 -4.94 10.81
N LEU A 4 -7.40 -5.03 11.63
CA LEU A 4 -6.18 -4.24 11.44
C LEU A 4 -5.49 -4.53 10.10
N ALA A 5 -5.64 -5.74 9.56
CA ALA A 5 -5.14 -6.09 8.23
C ALA A 5 -5.81 -5.22 7.15
N VAL A 6 -7.13 -5.15 7.14
CA VAL A 6 -7.90 -4.31 6.20
C VAL A 6 -7.62 -2.81 6.41
N MET A 7 -7.41 -2.38 7.66
CA MET A 7 -6.97 -1.00 7.93
C MET A 7 -5.61 -0.71 7.29
N ARG A 8 -4.65 -1.62 7.38
CA ARG A 8 -3.33 -1.44 6.73
C ARG A 8 -3.43 -1.41 5.20
N GLU A 9 -4.30 -2.24 4.60
CA GLU A 9 -4.59 -2.16 3.15
C GLU A 9 -5.13 -0.76 2.77
N ALA A 10 -6.10 -0.25 3.55
CA ALA A 10 -6.69 1.06 3.33
C ALA A 10 -5.66 2.20 3.49
N ILE A 11 -4.76 2.11 4.48
CA ILE A 11 -3.68 3.07 4.69
C ILE A 11 -2.67 3.04 3.53
N ILE A 12 -2.29 1.85 3.04
CA ILE A 12 -1.43 1.73 1.86
C ILE A 12 -2.10 2.42 0.67
N MET A 13 -3.39 2.13 0.43
CA MET A 13 -4.13 2.78 -0.64
C MET A 13 -4.17 4.31 -0.45
N GLN A 14 -4.53 4.80 0.72
CA GLN A 14 -4.59 6.24 1.03
C GLN A 14 -3.26 6.95 0.77
N MET A 15 -2.14 6.36 1.19
CA MET A 15 -0.81 6.96 1.07
C MET A 15 -0.19 6.81 -0.32
N THR A 16 -0.74 5.97 -1.19
CA THR A 16 -0.21 5.72 -2.54
C THR A 16 -1.15 6.16 -3.66
N TRP A 17 -2.41 6.51 -3.35
CA TRP A 17 -3.37 7.05 -4.32
C TRP A 17 -3.01 8.48 -4.73
N PRO A 18 -3.40 8.94 -5.94
CA PRO A 18 -3.21 10.34 -6.34
C PRO A 18 -3.90 11.33 -5.42
N GLY A 19 -3.24 12.44 -5.15
CA GLY A 19 -3.75 13.52 -4.32
C GLY A 19 -2.99 13.67 -3.02
N ALA A 20 -3.40 14.62 -2.19
CA ALA A 20 -2.83 14.84 -0.86
C ALA A 20 -3.52 13.92 0.15
N PRO A 21 -2.81 12.99 0.78
CA PRO A 21 -3.41 12.14 1.81
C PRO A 21 -3.91 12.97 2.97
N THR A 22 -5.14 12.74 3.38
CA THR A 22 -5.75 13.42 4.53
C THR A 22 -6.07 12.38 5.60
N LEU A 23 -5.63 12.63 6.82
CA LEU A 23 -5.93 11.83 7.99
C LEU A 23 -7.05 12.52 8.78
N TYR A 24 -8.11 11.79 9.10
CA TYR A 24 -9.05 12.23 10.11
C TYR A 24 -8.45 11.91 11.48
N TYR A 25 -8.51 12.86 12.42
CA TYR A 25 -7.86 12.69 13.72
C TYR A 25 -8.31 11.42 14.44
N GLY A 26 -7.34 10.67 14.95
CA GLY A 26 -7.60 9.45 15.68
C GLY A 26 -7.58 8.18 14.82
N ASP A 27 -7.69 8.26 13.49
CA ASP A 27 -7.56 7.10 12.61
C ASP A 27 -6.21 6.41 12.83
N GLU A 28 -5.15 7.21 12.97
CA GLU A 28 -3.79 6.73 13.24
C GLU A 28 -3.67 6.02 14.60
N ALA A 29 -4.52 6.37 15.54
CA ALA A 29 -4.53 5.78 16.89
C ALA A 29 -5.52 4.62 17.03
N GLY A 30 -6.22 4.27 15.95
CA GLY A 30 -7.23 3.21 15.96
C GLY A 30 -8.54 3.63 16.62
N LEU A 31 -8.84 4.94 16.66
CA LEU A 31 -10.12 5.45 17.15
C LEU A 31 -11.24 4.94 16.25
N CYS A 32 -12.21 4.28 16.84
CA CYS A 32 -13.39 3.79 16.14
C CYS A 32 -14.57 4.72 16.39
N GLY A 33 -15.34 4.99 15.37
CA GLY A 33 -16.61 5.71 15.41
C GLY A 33 -17.54 5.19 14.33
N PHE A 34 -18.80 5.58 14.37
CA PHE A 34 -19.78 5.19 13.36
C PHE A 34 -20.32 6.44 12.66
N THR A 35 -21.59 6.73 12.80
CA THR A 35 -22.17 7.97 12.27
C THR A 35 -22.01 9.13 13.26
N ASP A 36 -22.19 10.36 12.77
CA ASP A 36 -22.22 11.56 13.62
C ASP A 36 -23.33 11.45 14.71
N PRO A 37 -23.06 11.76 15.98
CA PRO A 37 -21.82 12.34 16.52
C PRO A 37 -20.77 11.33 17.02
N ASP A 38 -20.97 10.03 16.87
CA ASP A 38 -20.10 8.98 17.42
C ASP A 38 -18.68 9.00 16.80
N ASN A 39 -18.54 9.51 15.58
CA ASN A 39 -17.24 9.71 14.92
C ASN A 39 -16.42 10.88 15.51
N ARG A 40 -16.98 11.68 16.42
CA ARG A 40 -16.31 12.82 17.06
C ARG A 40 -15.88 12.52 18.51
N ARG A 41 -15.45 11.31 18.76
CA ARG A 41 -14.91 10.90 20.06
C ARG A 41 -13.62 11.64 20.37
N THR A 42 -13.30 11.79 21.66
CA THR A 42 -12.02 12.33 22.10
C THR A 42 -10.87 11.42 21.69
N TYR A 43 -9.72 12.02 21.38
CA TYR A 43 -8.52 11.25 21.06
C TYR A 43 -8.17 10.29 22.22
N PRO A 44 -7.79 9.04 21.95
CA PRO A 44 -7.59 8.00 22.96
C PRO A 44 -6.23 8.12 23.67
N TRP A 45 -5.94 9.25 24.29
CA TRP A 45 -4.69 9.52 25.00
C TRP A 45 -4.32 8.41 25.98
N GLY A 46 -3.10 7.87 25.84
CA GLY A 46 -2.58 6.79 26.64
C GLY A 46 -3.12 5.39 26.29
N ARG A 47 -4.00 5.29 25.29
CA ARG A 47 -4.59 4.02 24.80
C ARG A 47 -4.51 3.89 23.29
N GLU A 48 -3.59 4.62 22.67
CA GLU A 48 -3.37 4.62 21.23
C GLU A 48 -2.90 3.24 20.74
N ASN A 49 -3.36 2.84 19.55
CA ASN A 49 -2.80 1.70 18.86
C ASN A 49 -1.43 2.10 18.27
N ARG A 50 -0.35 1.74 18.99
CA ARG A 50 1.01 2.12 18.62
C ARG A 50 1.49 1.47 17.35
N ASP A 51 1.05 0.25 17.05
CA ASP A 51 1.42 -0.45 15.81
C ASP A 51 0.85 0.28 14.60
N LEU A 52 -0.40 0.74 14.70
CA LEU A 52 -1.05 1.50 13.66
C LEU A 52 -0.37 2.86 13.46
N ILE A 53 -0.03 3.57 14.54
CA ILE A 53 0.72 4.83 14.48
C ILE A 53 2.07 4.63 13.77
N ASN A 54 2.79 3.58 14.10
CA ASN A 54 4.09 3.29 13.48
C ASN A 54 3.92 2.96 12.00
N PHE A 55 2.90 2.18 11.64
CA PHE A 55 2.60 1.88 10.25
C PHE A 55 2.28 3.14 9.44
N TYR A 56 1.45 4.06 9.98
CA TYR A 56 1.20 5.35 9.36
C TYR A 56 2.48 6.16 9.16
N ARG A 57 3.36 6.21 10.16
CA ARG A 57 4.64 6.91 10.06
C ARG A 57 5.50 6.38 8.93
N GLU A 58 5.61 5.06 8.80
CA GLU A 58 6.37 4.44 7.71
C GLU A 58 5.76 4.73 6.35
N MET A 59 4.45 4.61 6.20
CA MET A 59 3.75 4.90 4.95
C MET A 59 3.84 6.40 4.56
N ILE A 60 3.78 7.31 5.54
CA ILE A 60 4.02 8.74 5.32
C ILE A 60 5.45 8.99 4.84
N GLN A 61 6.44 8.30 5.40
CA GLN A 61 7.84 8.40 4.94
C GLN A 61 8.00 7.91 3.49
N ILE A 62 7.39 6.78 3.15
CA ILE A 62 7.37 6.26 1.77
C ILE A 62 6.76 7.30 0.83
N HIS A 63 5.58 7.85 1.18
CA HIS A 63 4.92 8.88 0.39
C HIS A 63 5.81 10.12 0.19
N ARG A 64 6.38 10.64 1.27
CA ARG A 64 7.20 11.87 1.24
C ARG A 64 8.48 11.72 0.43
N LYS A 65 9.09 10.56 0.43
CA LYS A 65 10.34 10.27 -0.31
C LYS A 65 10.11 9.96 -1.79
N SER A 66 8.88 9.70 -2.23
CA SER A 66 8.55 9.32 -3.59
C SER A 66 7.97 10.46 -4.40
N LEU A 67 8.62 10.82 -5.50
CA LEU A 67 8.07 11.76 -6.48
C LEU A 67 6.91 11.14 -7.26
N ALA A 68 6.98 9.84 -7.56
CA ALA A 68 5.92 9.10 -8.22
C ALA A 68 4.61 9.15 -7.40
N LEU A 69 4.67 9.03 -6.08
CA LEU A 69 3.49 9.12 -5.23
C LEU A 69 2.95 10.55 -5.10
N ARG A 70 3.84 11.55 -5.04
CA ARG A 70 3.45 12.96 -4.83
C ARG A 70 2.98 13.67 -6.09
N LYS A 71 3.51 13.29 -7.26
CA LYS A 71 3.31 14.03 -8.52
C LYS A 71 3.00 13.13 -9.71
N GLY A 72 3.19 11.81 -9.56
CA GLY A 72 3.13 10.86 -10.65
C GLY A 72 1.72 10.55 -11.13
N SER A 73 1.66 10.05 -12.35
CA SER A 73 0.45 9.49 -12.94
C SER A 73 0.08 8.17 -12.27
N ILE A 74 -1.15 7.74 -12.46
CA ILE A 74 -1.65 6.43 -12.05
C ILE A 74 -2.07 5.61 -13.27
N LYS A 75 -1.79 4.32 -13.22
CA LYS A 75 -2.29 3.33 -14.18
C LYS A 75 -2.85 2.13 -13.43
N MET A 76 -4.11 1.79 -13.70
CA MET A 76 -4.69 0.55 -13.21
C MET A 76 -4.08 -0.61 -13.99
N LEU A 77 -3.53 -1.58 -13.26
CA LEU A 77 -2.84 -2.74 -13.83
C LEU A 77 -3.71 -4.01 -13.76
N LYS A 78 -4.49 -4.13 -12.68
CA LYS A 78 -5.41 -5.24 -12.47
C LYS A 78 -6.54 -4.81 -11.53
N ALA A 79 -7.77 -5.21 -11.83
CA ALA A 79 -8.93 -4.96 -11.00
C ALA A 79 -9.86 -6.18 -11.05
N GLU A 80 -9.94 -6.90 -9.96
CA GLU A 80 -10.82 -8.04 -9.72
C GLU A 80 -11.60 -7.77 -8.40
N PRO A 81 -12.66 -8.50 -8.08
CA PRO A 81 -13.48 -8.21 -6.89
C PRO A 81 -12.67 -8.06 -5.59
N ASP A 82 -11.62 -8.88 -5.41
CA ASP A 82 -10.81 -8.90 -4.19
C ASP A 82 -9.33 -8.59 -4.45
N LEU A 83 -8.96 -8.20 -5.67
CA LEU A 83 -7.58 -7.97 -6.06
C LEU A 83 -7.47 -6.66 -6.85
N LEU A 84 -6.68 -5.74 -6.32
CA LEU A 84 -6.39 -4.47 -6.96
C LEU A 84 -4.89 -4.32 -7.17
N ALA A 85 -4.47 -3.93 -8.39
CA ALA A 85 -3.10 -3.54 -8.63
C ALA A 85 -3.06 -2.27 -9.49
N TYR A 86 -2.21 -1.33 -9.11
CA TYR A 86 -1.97 -0.11 -9.85
C TYR A 86 -0.51 0.32 -9.77
N GLY A 87 -0.08 1.07 -10.76
CA GLY A 87 1.23 1.69 -10.82
C GLY A 87 1.14 3.20 -10.65
N ARG A 88 2.13 3.77 -9.99
CA ARG A 88 2.40 5.21 -9.92
C ARG A 88 3.77 5.47 -10.54
N PHE A 89 3.90 6.46 -11.40
CA PHE A 89 5.16 6.71 -12.10
C PHE A 89 5.39 8.19 -12.37
N TRP A 90 6.65 8.59 -12.23
CA TRP A 90 7.14 9.93 -12.52
C TRP A 90 8.61 9.87 -12.92
N GLY A 91 8.91 10.25 -14.16
CA GLY A 91 10.28 10.13 -14.70
C GLY A 91 10.81 8.70 -14.60
N ASN A 92 11.91 8.53 -13.89
CA ASN A 92 12.53 7.21 -13.72
C ASN A 92 12.06 6.45 -12.47
N GLU A 93 11.08 6.97 -11.75
CA GLU A 93 10.55 6.33 -10.54
C GLU A 93 9.21 5.67 -10.83
N GLN A 94 9.13 4.38 -10.56
CA GLN A 94 7.91 3.58 -10.65
C GLN A 94 7.62 2.91 -9.32
N ILE A 95 6.36 3.00 -8.90
CA ILE A 95 5.81 2.31 -7.74
C ILE A 95 4.69 1.39 -8.24
N VAL A 96 4.67 0.17 -7.77
CA VAL A 96 3.57 -0.78 -8.00
C VAL A 96 2.96 -1.17 -6.67
N VAL A 97 1.65 -1.03 -6.55
CA VAL A 97 0.88 -1.42 -5.37
C VAL A 97 -0.04 -2.56 -5.76
N ILE A 98 -0.05 -3.61 -4.95
CA ILE A 98 -0.94 -4.77 -5.12
C ILE A 98 -1.64 -5.03 -3.79
N ILE A 99 -2.96 -5.15 -3.81
CA ILE A 99 -3.80 -5.39 -2.64
C ILE A 99 -4.63 -6.64 -2.89
N ASN A 100 -4.48 -7.64 -2.03
CA ASN A 100 -5.32 -8.82 -1.98
C ASN A 100 -6.24 -8.76 -0.76
N ASN A 101 -7.47 -8.27 -0.94
CA ASN A 101 -8.47 -8.19 0.12
C ASN A 101 -9.32 -9.48 0.25
N SER A 102 -8.90 -10.58 -0.36
CA SER A 102 -9.58 -11.87 -0.16
C SER A 102 -9.14 -12.56 1.14
N ASP A 103 -9.89 -13.57 1.54
CA ASP A 103 -9.55 -14.45 2.66
C ASP A 103 -8.67 -15.65 2.25
N HIS A 104 -8.07 -15.56 1.05
CA HIS A 104 -7.31 -16.65 0.46
C HIS A 104 -5.94 -16.18 -0.04
N LEU A 105 -4.99 -17.11 -0.03
CA LEU A 105 -3.72 -16.96 -0.73
C LEU A 105 -3.99 -16.89 -2.24
N LYS A 106 -3.37 -15.95 -2.94
CA LYS A 106 -3.50 -15.79 -4.39
C LYS A 106 -2.14 -15.73 -5.07
N GLU A 107 -1.99 -16.50 -6.14
CA GLU A 107 -0.95 -16.25 -7.11
C GLU A 107 -1.38 -15.08 -8.00
N VAL A 108 -0.53 -14.05 -8.08
CA VAL A 108 -0.86 -12.82 -8.79
C VAL A 108 0.19 -12.55 -9.86
N ARG A 109 -0.28 -12.31 -11.08
CA ARG A 109 0.54 -11.81 -12.18
C ARG A 109 0.05 -10.42 -12.58
N VAL A 110 0.95 -9.44 -12.54
CA VAL A 110 0.63 -8.01 -12.77
C VAL A 110 1.44 -7.48 -13.93
N PRO A 111 0.80 -6.87 -14.96
CA PRO A 111 1.47 -6.34 -16.15
C PRO A 111 2.11 -4.96 -15.83
N VAL A 112 3.25 -4.98 -15.17
CA VAL A 112 3.93 -3.77 -14.68
C VAL A 112 4.52 -2.90 -15.79
N TRP A 113 4.71 -3.44 -17.00
CA TRP A 113 5.11 -2.68 -18.17
C TRP A 113 4.15 -1.52 -18.48
N GLN A 114 2.86 -1.66 -18.13
CA GLN A 114 1.86 -0.60 -18.31
C GLN A 114 2.07 0.60 -17.38
N ALA A 115 2.88 0.45 -16.33
CA ALA A 115 3.33 1.50 -15.44
C ALA A 115 4.79 1.89 -15.69
N GLU A 116 5.27 1.70 -16.92
CA GLU A 116 6.61 2.08 -17.39
C GLU A 116 7.77 1.31 -16.73
N VAL A 117 7.49 0.17 -16.10
CA VAL A 117 8.55 -0.70 -15.56
C VAL A 117 9.17 -1.53 -16.69
N ALA A 118 10.48 -1.35 -16.90
CA ALA A 118 11.18 -1.99 -18.01
C ALA A 118 11.46 -3.47 -17.75
N GLU A 119 11.55 -4.25 -18.84
CA GLU A 119 11.91 -5.66 -18.81
C GLU A 119 13.29 -5.88 -18.17
N GLY A 120 13.41 -6.95 -17.39
CA GLY A 120 14.63 -7.32 -16.69
C GLY A 120 14.99 -6.43 -15.49
N HIS A 121 14.19 -5.38 -15.20
CA HIS A 121 14.37 -4.58 -14.00
C HIS A 121 13.89 -5.34 -12.77
N ASN A 122 14.52 -5.07 -11.64
CA ASN A 122 14.04 -5.53 -10.34
C ASN A 122 13.17 -4.47 -9.70
N MET A 123 12.07 -4.92 -9.10
CA MET A 123 11.26 -4.12 -8.20
C MET A 123 11.56 -4.55 -6.76
N ALA A 124 11.89 -3.58 -5.92
CA ALA A 124 12.18 -3.83 -4.51
C ALA A 124 10.92 -3.60 -3.66
N ARG A 125 10.66 -4.52 -2.73
CA ARG A 125 9.63 -4.33 -1.71
C ARG A 125 10.06 -3.21 -0.76
N VAL A 126 9.17 -2.23 -0.57
CA VAL A 126 9.35 -1.16 0.40
C VAL A 126 8.36 -1.24 1.56
N MET A 127 7.26 -1.98 1.38
CA MET A 127 6.28 -2.31 2.40
C MET A 127 5.51 -3.56 2.03
N TYR A 128 5.23 -4.41 2.99
CA TYR A 128 4.29 -5.53 2.90
C TYR A 128 3.47 -5.61 4.17
N SER A 129 2.15 -5.49 4.06
CA SER A 129 1.22 -5.74 5.15
C SER A 129 0.55 -7.10 4.97
N TYR A 130 0.30 -7.77 6.07
CA TYR A 130 -0.34 -9.08 6.12
C TYR A 130 -1.28 -9.17 7.34
N GLU A 131 -1.91 -10.31 7.54
CA GLU A 131 -2.96 -10.47 8.55
C GLU A 131 -2.53 -10.01 9.96
N ASP A 132 -1.33 -10.42 10.39
CA ASP A 132 -0.87 -10.20 11.77
C ASP A 132 0.07 -9.00 11.94
N GLY A 133 0.50 -8.35 10.84
CA GLY A 133 1.47 -7.27 10.93
C GLY A 133 1.89 -6.68 9.60
N TYR A 134 3.10 -6.16 9.59
CA TYR A 134 3.73 -5.62 8.39
C TYR A 134 5.25 -5.72 8.48
N ILE A 135 5.92 -5.70 7.35
CA ILE A 135 7.37 -5.71 7.23
C ILE A 135 7.84 -4.77 6.13
N GLY A 136 8.96 -4.07 6.37
CA GLY A 136 9.69 -3.27 5.40
C GLY A 136 10.98 -3.94 4.92
N GLU A 137 11.16 -5.24 5.17
CA GLU A 137 12.36 -5.97 4.76
C GLU A 137 12.48 -6.02 3.24
N PHE A 138 13.74 -5.88 2.80
CA PHE A 138 14.07 -5.86 1.39
C PHE A 138 13.85 -7.24 0.75
N GLU A 139 13.09 -7.25 -0.33
CA GLU A 139 12.90 -8.40 -1.22
C GLU A 139 12.78 -7.88 -2.64
N GLU A 140 13.35 -8.62 -3.60
CA GLU A 140 13.32 -8.23 -5.01
C GLU A 140 12.43 -9.15 -5.83
N TYR A 141 11.72 -8.54 -6.76
CA TYR A 141 10.87 -9.20 -7.75
C TYR A 141 11.35 -8.83 -9.14
N ILE A 142 11.67 -9.82 -9.95
CA ILE A 142 12.19 -9.63 -11.31
C ILE A 142 11.01 -9.47 -12.27
N VAL A 143 11.10 -8.47 -13.13
CA VAL A 143 10.15 -8.30 -14.25
C VAL A 143 10.51 -9.26 -15.35
N LYS A 144 9.58 -10.13 -15.72
CA LYS A 144 9.70 -11.10 -16.83
C LYS A 144 8.50 -10.97 -17.75
N GLU A 145 8.76 -10.87 -19.06
CA GLU A 145 7.71 -10.67 -20.07
C GLU A 145 6.77 -9.49 -19.71
N GLY A 146 7.35 -8.42 -19.17
CA GLY A 146 6.60 -7.23 -18.74
C GLY A 146 5.78 -7.40 -17.46
N ASN A 147 5.86 -8.54 -16.78
CA ASN A 147 5.02 -8.85 -15.61
C ASN A 147 5.88 -9.12 -14.36
N ILE A 148 5.25 -8.93 -13.21
CA ILE A 148 5.69 -9.48 -11.92
C ILE A 148 4.71 -10.57 -11.52
N SER A 149 5.24 -11.70 -11.06
CA SER A 149 4.46 -12.81 -10.49
C SER A 149 4.88 -13.04 -9.05
N LEU A 150 3.91 -13.09 -8.14
CA LEU A 150 4.17 -13.33 -6.72
C LEU A 150 2.96 -13.97 -6.03
N MET A 151 3.21 -14.57 -4.87
CA MET A 151 2.16 -15.06 -3.98
C MET A 151 1.77 -13.96 -3.00
N MET A 152 0.48 -13.62 -2.98
CA MET A 152 -0.10 -12.66 -2.03
C MET A 152 -0.87 -13.40 -0.95
N GLY A 153 -0.53 -13.17 0.31
CA GLY A 153 -1.30 -13.69 1.45
C GLY A 153 -2.73 -13.15 1.47
N LYS A 154 -3.59 -13.77 2.27
CA LYS A 154 -4.92 -13.21 2.56
C LYS A 154 -4.80 -11.87 3.27
N LYS A 155 -5.72 -10.94 3.01
CA LYS A 155 -5.75 -9.61 3.63
C LYS A 155 -4.35 -8.97 3.66
N SER A 156 -3.73 -8.87 2.48
CA SER A 156 -2.36 -8.37 2.36
C SER A 156 -2.21 -7.32 1.26
N ALA A 157 -1.24 -6.45 1.43
CA ALA A 157 -0.88 -5.47 0.43
C ALA A 157 0.64 -5.29 0.36
N ILE A 158 1.15 -5.04 -0.84
CA ILE A 158 2.57 -4.84 -1.10
C ILE A 158 2.79 -3.55 -1.87
N VAL A 159 3.84 -2.83 -1.51
CA VAL A 159 4.34 -1.67 -2.24
C VAL A 159 5.73 -1.99 -2.77
N LEU A 160 5.87 -1.96 -4.07
CA LEU A 160 7.11 -2.22 -4.79
C LEU A 160 7.63 -0.93 -5.41
N LYS A 161 8.93 -0.75 -5.43
CA LYS A 161 9.60 0.38 -6.07
C LYS A 161 10.72 -0.13 -6.98
N ASN A 162 10.86 0.46 -8.17
CA ASN A 162 12.00 0.16 -9.03
C ASN A 162 13.30 0.69 -8.41
N LYS A 163 14.39 -0.06 -8.62
CA LYS A 163 15.73 0.36 -8.19
C LYS A 163 16.32 1.35 -9.19
N LYS A 164 16.05 2.62 -8.99
CA LYS A 164 16.97 3.71 -9.36
C LYS A 164 16.87 4.75 -8.26
N TRP A 165 17.82 4.71 -7.40
CA TRP A 165 18.07 5.74 -6.39
C TRP A 165 18.88 6.85 -7.02
#